data_38e7efd5e96746431f7d2bbf3e83adad
#
_entry.id   38e7efd5e96746431f7d2bbf3e83adad
#
_cell.length_a   1.000
_cell.length_b   1.000
_cell.length_c   1.000
_cell.angle_alpha   90.00
_cell.angle_beta   90.00
_cell.angle_gamma   90.00
#
_symmetry.space_group_name_H-M   'P 1'
#
loop_
_entity.id
_entity.type
_entity.pdbx_description
1 polymer ?
#
loop_
_entity_poly.entity_id
_entity_poly.type
_entity_poly.pdbx_seq_one_letter_code
_entity_poly.pdbx_strand_id
1 'polypeptide(L)'
;MFIIAGFGLALDQTTKALAVAFLDPNNPIPLLGGLISLHLIRNPGAAFSMGENITVVFAVVALAALVAVFAWLLPRIHHRGWAVLTGFLVAGIAGNLCDRIFREPSPFQGHVVDFIQVQYFAIFNVADMFVTAAAALVVWFGLIKQVGPDGSTLKDRPGVDG
;
A
#
# COMPACT_ATOMS: atom_id res chain seq x y z
N MET A 1 -15.60 2.88 1.73
CA MET A 1 -14.44 2.00 1.84
C MET A 1 -14.31 1.07 0.64
N PHE A 2 -15.21 0.13 0.39
CA PHE A 2 -15.08 -0.92 -0.67
C PHE A 2 -14.91 -0.36 -2.08
N ILE A 3 -15.62 0.71 -2.44
CA ILE A 3 -15.47 1.37 -3.76
C ILE A 3 -14.04 1.91 -3.91
N ILE A 4 -13.51 2.55 -2.88
CA ILE A 4 -12.15 3.10 -2.88
C ILE A 4 -11.12 1.97 -2.97
N ALA A 5 -11.30 0.90 -2.19
CA ALA A 5 -10.42 -0.26 -2.24
C ALA A 5 -10.42 -0.94 -3.61
N GLY A 6 -11.60 -1.18 -4.18
CA GLY A 6 -11.72 -1.79 -5.50
C GLY A 6 -11.15 -0.93 -6.63
N PHE A 7 -11.45 0.38 -6.62
CA PHE A 7 -10.90 1.32 -7.59
C PHE A 7 -9.38 1.44 -7.46
N GLY A 8 -8.86 1.57 -6.22
CA GLY A 8 -7.43 1.68 -5.98
C GLY A 8 -6.67 0.41 -6.39
N LEU A 9 -7.22 -0.78 -6.10
CA LEU A 9 -6.66 -2.05 -6.56
C LEU A 9 -6.64 -2.15 -8.09
N ALA A 10 -7.74 -1.78 -8.75
CA ALA A 10 -7.82 -1.78 -10.20
C ALA A 10 -6.81 -0.81 -10.82
N LEU A 11 -6.66 0.39 -10.26
CA LEU A 11 -5.70 1.39 -10.71
C LEU A 11 -4.27 0.87 -10.55
N ASP A 12 -3.92 0.30 -9.39
CA ASP A 12 -2.59 -0.28 -9.15
C ASP A 12 -2.27 -1.38 -10.15
N GLN A 13 -3.15 -2.36 -10.29
CA GLN A 13 -2.89 -3.49 -11.19
C GLN A 13 -2.87 -3.07 -12.67
N THR A 14 -3.68 -2.08 -13.07
CA THR A 14 -3.66 -1.54 -14.43
C THR A 14 -2.34 -0.82 -14.70
N THR A 15 -1.89 0.06 -13.80
CA THR A 15 -0.63 0.79 -13.97
C THR A 15 0.59 -0.14 -13.98
N LYS A 16 0.60 -1.18 -13.15
CA LYS A 16 1.61 -2.24 -13.17
C LYS A 16 1.60 -3.04 -14.48
N ALA A 17 0.42 -3.38 -14.99
CA ALA A 17 0.31 -4.08 -16.28
C ALA A 17 0.85 -3.21 -17.44
N LEU A 18 0.51 -1.91 -17.46
CA LEU A 18 1.05 -0.95 -18.42
C LEU A 18 2.57 -0.80 -18.29
N ALA A 19 3.08 -0.70 -17.07
CA ALA A 19 4.52 -0.64 -16.83
C ALA A 19 5.25 -1.86 -17.40
N VAL A 20 4.73 -3.07 -17.14
CA VAL A 20 5.30 -4.31 -17.68
C VAL A 20 5.22 -4.38 -19.20
N ALA A 21 4.16 -3.84 -19.82
CA ALA A 21 3.94 -3.89 -21.27
C ALA A 21 4.80 -2.87 -22.04
N PHE A 22 5.10 -1.70 -21.45
CA PHE A 22 5.66 -0.56 -22.19
C PHE A 22 7.01 -0.06 -21.67
N LEU A 23 7.47 -0.46 -20.49
CA LEU A 23 8.77 -0.02 -19.97
C LEU A 23 9.84 -1.09 -20.20
N ASP A 24 11.03 -0.64 -20.63
CA ASP A 24 12.24 -1.46 -20.71
C ASP A 24 13.02 -1.35 -19.38
N PRO A 25 13.29 -2.47 -18.68
CA PRO A 25 14.08 -2.45 -17.44
C PRO A 25 15.48 -1.85 -17.61
N ASN A 26 16.06 -1.89 -18.83
CA ASN A 26 17.40 -1.40 -19.11
C ASN A 26 17.44 0.07 -19.58
N ASN A 27 16.27 0.64 -19.91
CA ASN A 27 16.15 2.01 -20.41
C ASN A 27 15.11 2.82 -19.64
N PRO A 28 15.43 3.32 -18.43
CA PRO A 28 14.53 4.18 -17.67
C PRO A 28 14.18 5.44 -18.46
N ILE A 29 12.93 5.86 -18.41
CA ILE A 29 12.43 7.08 -19.06
C ILE A 29 12.48 8.22 -18.06
N PRO A 30 13.40 9.19 -18.21
CA PRO A 30 13.49 10.33 -17.30
C PRO A 30 12.32 11.30 -17.54
N LEU A 31 11.72 11.76 -16.45
CA LEU A 31 10.67 12.77 -16.40
C LEU A 31 11.15 13.94 -15.53
N LEU A 32 10.58 15.14 -15.73
CA LEU A 32 10.86 16.33 -14.92
C LEU A 32 12.37 16.59 -14.75
N GLY A 33 13.13 16.50 -15.85
CA GLY A 33 14.58 16.73 -15.81
C GLY A 33 15.37 15.64 -15.07
N GLY A 34 14.81 14.43 -14.91
CA GLY A 34 15.45 13.31 -14.21
C GLY A 34 15.12 13.22 -12.72
N LEU A 35 14.33 14.16 -12.18
CA LEU A 35 13.87 14.09 -10.78
C LEU A 35 12.98 12.86 -10.54
N ILE A 36 12.16 12.51 -11.52
CA ILE A 36 11.36 11.28 -11.55
C ILE A 36 11.74 10.49 -12.79
N SER A 37 11.76 9.17 -12.72
CA SER A 37 11.93 8.29 -13.87
C SER A 37 10.93 7.16 -13.84
N LEU A 38 10.47 6.71 -15.01
CA LEU A 38 9.75 5.46 -15.13
C LEU A 38 10.78 4.34 -15.35
N HIS A 39 10.98 3.51 -14.35
CA HIS A 39 11.99 2.47 -14.33
C HIS A 39 11.40 1.15 -13.82
N LEU A 40 11.19 0.19 -14.72
CA LEU A 40 10.59 -1.10 -14.38
C LEU A 40 11.55 -1.95 -13.55
N ILE A 41 11.14 -2.28 -12.33
CA ILE A 41 11.86 -3.21 -11.45
C ILE A 41 10.90 -4.28 -10.94
N ARG A 42 11.40 -5.52 -10.85
CA ARG A 42 10.73 -6.63 -10.18
C ARG A 42 11.35 -6.81 -8.80
N ASN A 43 10.61 -6.41 -7.77
CA ASN A 43 11.09 -6.32 -6.39
C ASN A 43 10.69 -7.56 -5.56
N PRO A 44 11.62 -8.45 -5.24
CA PRO A 44 11.36 -9.59 -4.36
C PRO A 44 11.25 -9.21 -2.88
N GLY A 45 11.44 -7.94 -2.52
CA GLY A 45 11.64 -7.47 -1.15
C GLY A 45 13.11 -7.13 -0.86
N ALA A 46 13.81 -6.63 -1.89
CA ALA A 46 15.26 -6.44 -1.95
C ALA A 46 15.85 -5.52 -0.87
N ALA A 47 15.04 -4.69 -0.21
CA ALA A 47 15.52 -3.81 0.86
C ALA A 47 16.24 -4.54 2.00
N PHE A 48 16.09 -5.85 2.11
CA PHE A 48 16.63 -6.63 3.23
C PHE A 48 17.72 -7.66 2.85
N SER A 49 18.08 -7.80 1.56
CA SER A 49 19.11 -8.77 1.08
C SER A 49 18.97 -10.21 1.63
N MET A 50 17.75 -10.62 2.01
CA MET A 50 17.49 -11.82 2.82
C MET A 50 17.06 -13.05 2.00
N GLY A 51 17.28 -13.07 0.69
CA GLY A 51 17.00 -14.23 -0.17
C GLY A 51 15.51 -14.43 -0.53
N GLU A 52 15.23 -15.48 -1.29
CA GLU A 52 13.90 -15.74 -1.91
C GLU A 52 12.76 -15.95 -0.91
N ASN A 53 13.06 -16.45 0.30
CA ASN A 53 12.04 -16.73 1.32
C ASN A 53 11.39 -15.47 1.93
N ILE A 54 12.01 -14.32 1.78
CA ILE A 54 11.48 -13.06 2.35
C ILE A 54 10.17 -12.64 1.67
N THR A 55 10.02 -12.96 0.39
CA THR A 55 8.80 -12.64 -0.37
C THR A 55 7.58 -13.34 0.21
N VAL A 56 7.73 -14.61 0.61
CA VAL A 56 6.66 -15.37 1.29
C VAL A 56 6.29 -14.73 2.63
N VAL A 57 7.28 -14.29 3.40
CA VAL A 57 7.04 -13.60 4.66
C VAL A 57 6.21 -12.33 4.44
N PHE A 58 6.56 -11.52 3.44
CA PHE A 58 5.78 -10.33 3.11
C PHE A 58 4.36 -10.66 2.63
N ALA A 59 4.19 -11.74 1.86
CA ALA A 59 2.86 -12.17 1.44
C ALA A 59 2.00 -12.60 2.64
N VAL A 60 2.57 -13.36 3.58
CA VAL A 60 1.88 -13.78 4.83
C VAL A 60 1.54 -12.58 5.70
N VAL A 61 2.48 -11.64 5.88
CA VAL A 61 2.25 -10.41 6.66
C VAL A 61 1.15 -9.56 6.02
N ALA A 62 1.17 -9.40 4.69
CA ALA A 62 0.13 -8.66 3.97
C ALA A 62 -1.25 -9.32 4.11
N LEU A 63 -1.32 -10.65 4.01
CA LEU A 63 -2.55 -11.41 4.23
C LEU A 63 -3.06 -11.25 5.67
N ALA A 64 -2.18 -11.39 6.65
CA ALA A 64 -2.52 -11.20 8.06
C ALA A 64 -3.02 -9.77 8.34
N ALA A 65 -2.41 -8.76 7.72
CA ALA A 65 -2.85 -7.37 7.82
C ALA A 65 -4.26 -7.17 7.23
N LEU A 66 -4.56 -7.76 6.07
CA LEU A 66 -5.93 -7.72 5.51
C LEU A 66 -6.93 -8.41 6.44
N VAL A 67 -6.60 -9.59 6.95
CA VAL A 67 -7.46 -10.29 7.92
C VAL A 67 -7.71 -9.42 9.15
N ALA A 68 -6.68 -8.78 9.71
CA ALA A 68 -6.82 -7.87 10.85
C ALA A 68 -7.71 -6.66 10.51
N VAL A 69 -7.55 -6.07 9.32
CA VAL A 69 -8.41 -4.97 8.87
C VAL A 69 -9.87 -5.40 8.79
N PHE A 70 -10.17 -6.54 8.19
CA PHE A 70 -11.55 -6.99 8.00
C PHE A 70 -12.17 -7.53 9.30
N ALA A 71 -11.43 -8.28 10.10
CA ALA A 71 -11.97 -8.90 11.31
C ALA A 71 -12.03 -7.93 12.50
N TRP A 72 -11.10 -7.03 12.60
CA TRP A 72 -10.97 -6.19 13.80
C TRP A 72 -11.24 -4.70 13.54
N LEU A 73 -10.67 -4.11 12.49
CA LEU A 73 -10.81 -2.67 12.23
C LEU A 73 -12.16 -2.33 11.60
N LEU A 74 -12.57 -3.06 10.55
CA LEU A 74 -13.80 -2.77 9.80
C LEU A 74 -15.06 -2.69 10.65
N PRO A 75 -15.33 -3.61 11.62
CA PRO A 75 -16.52 -3.52 12.45
C PRO A 75 -16.59 -2.27 13.34
N ARG A 76 -15.47 -1.57 13.51
CA ARG A 76 -15.34 -0.39 14.36
C ARG A 76 -15.43 0.92 13.58
N ILE A 77 -15.48 0.86 12.26
CA ILE A 77 -15.45 2.06 11.41
C ILE A 77 -16.84 2.65 11.29
N HIS A 78 -17.08 3.76 11.95
CA HIS A 78 -18.27 4.58 11.82
C HIS A 78 -17.94 5.97 11.27
N HIS A 79 -16.68 6.42 11.36
CA HIS A 79 -16.22 7.70 10.86
C HIS A 79 -15.85 7.64 9.37
N ARG A 80 -16.34 8.59 8.54
CA ARG A 80 -16.12 8.60 7.09
C ARG A 80 -14.64 8.69 6.69
N GLY A 81 -13.86 9.50 7.40
CA GLY A 81 -12.42 9.64 7.15
C GLY A 81 -11.66 8.32 7.38
N TRP A 82 -12.01 7.59 8.44
CA TRP A 82 -11.47 6.25 8.70
C TRP A 82 -11.89 5.24 7.64
N ALA A 83 -13.10 5.34 7.11
CA ALA A 83 -13.54 4.50 5.99
C ALA A 83 -12.74 4.77 4.71
N VAL A 84 -12.37 6.03 4.43
CA VAL A 84 -11.53 6.42 3.28
C VAL A 84 -10.12 5.86 3.45
N LEU A 85 -9.46 6.13 4.59
CA LEU A 85 -8.10 5.65 4.83
C LEU A 85 -8.01 4.12 4.82
N THR A 86 -9.01 3.43 5.37
CA THR A 86 -9.05 1.96 5.32
C THR A 86 -9.24 1.47 3.89
N GLY A 87 -9.99 2.17 3.06
CA GLY A 87 -10.08 1.88 1.63
C GLY A 87 -8.74 1.98 0.92
N PHE A 88 -7.94 3.02 1.20
CA PHE A 88 -6.58 3.15 0.67
C PHE A 88 -5.65 2.06 1.21
N LEU A 89 -5.71 1.77 2.51
CA LEU A 89 -4.89 0.73 3.12
C LEU A 89 -5.16 -0.64 2.48
N VAL A 90 -6.43 -1.01 2.31
CA VAL A 90 -6.82 -2.26 1.67
C VAL A 90 -6.36 -2.30 0.22
N ALA A 91 -6.55 -1.20 -0.56
CA ALA A 91 -6.08 -1.12 -1.95
C ALA A 91 -4.58 -1.37 -2.06
N GLY A 92 -3.77 -0.70 -1.23
CA GLY A 92 -2.32 -0.81 -1.27
C GLY A 92 -1.82 -2.19 -0.84
N ILE A 93 -2.33 -2.73 0.28
CA ILE A 93 -1.93 -4.06 0.74
C ILE A 93 -2.35 -5.13 -0.28
N ALA A 94 -3.59 -5.08 -0.76
CA ALA A 94 -4.10 -6.05 -1.74
C ALA A 94 -3.36 -5.95 -3.08
N GLY A 95 -3.01 -4.74 -3.55
CA GLY A 95 -2.25 -4.52 -4.78
C GLY A 95 -0.90 -5.23 -4.77
N ASN A 96 -0.11 -5.03 -3.73
CA ASN A 96 1.18 -5.69 -3.59
C ASN A 96 1.06 -7.18 -3.23
N LEU A 97 0.00 -7.58 -2.55
CA LEU A 97 -0.28 -9.00 -2.29
C LEU A 97 -0.67 -9.75 -3.57
N CYS A 98 -1.47 -9.13 -4.45
CA CYS A 98 -1.79 -9.70 -5.77
C CYS A 98 -0.52 -10.02 -6.57
N ASP A 99 0.45 -9.12 -6.60
CA ASP A 99 1.72 -9.38 -7.28
C ASP A 99 2.42 -10.60 -6.66
N ARG A 100 2.49 -10.69 -5.34
CA ARG A 100 3.16 -11.81 -4.65
C ARG A 100 2.47 -13.16 -4.86
N ILE A 101 1.15 -13.16 -5.04
CA ILE A 101 0.39 -14.40 -5.24
C ILE A 101 0.40 -14.83 -6.72
N PHE A 102 0.28 -13.88 -7.66
CA PHE A 102 -0.06 -14.21 -9.05
C PHE A 102 1.06 -13.95 -10.06
N ARG A 103 2.16 -13.27 -9.68
CA ARG A 103 3.30 -13.04 -10.58
C ARG A 103 4.40 -14.08 -10.38
N GLU A 104 5.32 -14.10 -11.35
CA GLU A 104 6.53 -14.92 -11.27
C GLU A 104 7.45 -14.54 -10.09
N PRO A 105 8.24 -15.51 -9.57
CA PRO A 105 8.51 -16.86 -10.14
C PRO A 105 7.48 -17.92 -9.78
N SER A 106 6.75 -17.80 -8.68
CA SER A 106 5.77 -18.79 -8.23
C SER A 106 4.74 -18.18 -7.28
N PRO A 107 3.61 -18.85 -7.04
CA PRO A 107 2.63 -18.38 -6.07
C PRO A 107 3.25 -18.09 -4.70
N PHE A 108 2.91 -16.94 -4.10
CA PHE A 108 3.44 -16.38 -2.85
C PHE A 108 4.93 -15.96 -2.89
N GLN A 109 5.63 -16.20 -3.99
CA GLN A 109 7.01 -15.75 -4.22
C GLN A 109 7.09 -14.70 -5.33
N GLY A 110 5.95 -14.28 -5.88
CA GLY A 110 5.88 -13.29 -6.94
C GLY A 110 6.54 -11.95 -6.55
N HIS A 111 7.25 -11.37 -7.50
CA HIS A 111 7.91 -10.09 -7.32
C HIS A 111 6.93 -8.95 -7.54
N VAL A 112 6.96 -7.97 -6.65
CA VAL A 112 6.17 -6.74 -6.81
C VAL A 112 6.73 -5.93 -7.99
N VAL A 113 5.82 -5.39 -8.81
CA VAL A 113 6.19 -4.50 -9.91
C VAL A 113 6.26 -3.08 -9.40
N ASP A 114 7.48 -2.53 -9.35
CA ASP A 114 7.77 -1.14 -9.03
C ASP A 114 8.21 -0.42 -10.31
N PHE A 115 7.80 0.85 -10.48
CA PHE A 115 8.07 1.55 -11.73
C PHE A 115 8.20 3.07 -11.60
N ILE A 116 7.94 3.66 -10.43
CA ILE A 116 8.10 5.09 -10.16
C ILE A 116 9.37 5.27 -9.36
N GLN A 117 10.41 5.81 -9.98
CA GLN A 117 11.68 6.13 -9.33
C GLN A 117 11.77 7.62 -9.06
N VAL A 118 12.01 8.01 -7.82
CA VAL A 118 12.39 9.37 -7.46
C VAL A 118 13.90 9.40 -7.22
N GLN A 119 14.59 10.39 -7.79
CA GLN A 119 16.03 10.51 -7.68
C GLN A 119 16.48 10.52 -6.21
N TYR A 120 17.47 9.71 -5.88
CA TYR A 120 17.99 9.49 -4.51
C TYR A 120 16.97 8.90 -3.51
N PHE A 121 15.88 8.36 -4.00
CA PHE A 121 14.85 7.71 -3.18
C PHE A 121 14.54 6.32 -3.71
N ALA A 122 13.68 5.58 -2.99
CA ALA A 122 13.24 4.24 -3.41
C ALA A 122 12.44 4.28 -4.72
N ILE A 123 12.39 3.13 -5.39
CA ILE A 123 11.44 2.87 -6.47
C ILE A 123 10.20 2.26 -5.84
N PHE A 124 9.01 2.67 -6.28
CA PHE A 124 7.73 2.29 -5.71
C PHE A 124 6.64 2.22 -6.80
N ASN A 125 5.44 1.88 -6.39
CA ASN A 125 4.26 1.72 -7.24
C ASN A 125 3.02 2.45 -6.67
N VAL A 126 1.87 2.32 -7.32
CA VAL A 126 0.63 2.98 -6.90
C VAL A 126 0.09 2.40 -5.59
N ALA A 127 0.25 1.09 -5.34
CA ALA A 127 -0.14 0.49 -4.06
C ALA A 127 0.62 1.10 -2.88
N ASP A 128 1.93 1.38 -3.03
CA ASP A 128 2.73 2.02 -1.99
C ASP A 128 2.28 3.45 -1.72
N MET A 129 1.85 4.18 -2.77
CA MET A 129 1.24 5.51 -2.60
C MET A 129 -0.05 5.43 -1.79
N PHE A 130 -0.89 4.43 -2.00
CA PHE A 130 -2.09 4.22 -1.20
C PHE A 130 -1.78 3.88 0.26
N VAL A 131 -0.79 3.01 0.52
CA VAL A 131 -0.35 2.71 1.90
C VAL A 131 0.17 3.96 2.58
N THR A 132 0.99 4.76 1.89
CA THR A 132 1.56 6.01 2.41
C THR A 132 0.45 7.03 2.71
N ALA A 133 -0.52 7.19 1.79
CA ALA A 133 -1.67 8.07 2.00
C ALA A 133 -2.53 7.61 3.19
N ALA A 134 -2.75 6.29 3.33
CA ALA A 134 -3.46 5.74 4.49
C ALA A 134 -2.71 6.04 5.79
N ALA A 135 -1.39 5.85 5.84
CA ALA A 135 -0.57 6.16 7.01
C ALA A 135 -0.64 7.64 7.38
N ALA A 136 -0.56 8.54 6.39
CA ALA A 136 -0.71 9.98 6.62
C ALA A 136 -2.10 10.33 7.20
N LEU A 137 -3.16 9.69 6.71
CA LEU A 137 -4.51 9.89 7.25
C LEU A 137 -4.69 9.29 8.64
N VAL A 138 -4.01 8.18 8.98
CA VAL A 138 -3.98 7.66 10.37
C VAL A 138 -3.37 8.70 11.31
N VAL A 139 -2.24 9.29 10.93
CA VAL A 139 -1.62 10.38 11.70
C VAL A 139 -2.56 11.57 11.82
N TRP A 140 -3.19 11.99 10.72
CA TRP A 140 -4.10 13.12 10.70
C TRP A 140 -5.31 12.91 11.62
N PHE A 141 -6.04 11.80 11.44
CA PHE A 141 -7.25 11.54 12.25
C PHE A 141 -6.90 11.09 13.66
N GLY A 142 -5.92 10.20 13.84
CA GLY A 142 -5.59 9.64 15.14
C GLY A 142 -4.84 10.60 16.06
N LEU A 143 -3.83 11.32 15.54
CA LEU A 143 -2.97 12.17 16.36
C LEU A 143 -3.38 13.65 16.31
N ILE A 144 -3.69 14.19 15.11
CA ILE A 144 -3.96 15.63 14.98
C ILE A 144 -5.43 15.94 15.32
N LYS A 145 -6.36 15.21 14.71
CA LYS A 145 -7.80 15.39 14.99
C LYS A 145 -8.28 14.65 16.23
N GLN A 146 -7.51 13.66 16.68
CA GLN A 146 -7.83 12.84 17.85
C GLN A 146 -9.21 12.18 17.77
N VAL A 147 -9.59 11.75 16.56
CA VAL A 147 -10.86 11.07 16.27
C VAL A 147 -10.57 9.60 16.00
N GLY A 148 -11.24 8.72 16.74
CA GLY A 148 -11.15 7.27 16.56
C GLY A 148 -11.92 6.74 15.34
N PRO A 149 -11.75 5.44 15.01
CA PRO A 149 -12.50 4.78 13.94
C PRO A 149 -14.01 4.84 14.15
N ASP A 150 -14.46 4.79 15.40
CA ASP A 150 -15.85 4.89 15.85
C ASP A 150 -16.41 6.31 15.80
N GLY A 151 -15.57 7.31 15.52
CA GLY A 151 -15.92 8.73 15.53
C GLY A 151 -15.80 9.39 16.90
N SER A 152 -15.46 8.65 17.98
CA SER A 152 -15.22 9.23 19.30
C SER A 152 -13.97 10.12 19.30
N THR A 153 -14.02 11.21 20.06
CA THR A 153 -12.86 12.06 20.32
C THR A 153 -12.23 11.73 21.66
N LEU A 154 -11.01 12.19 21.92
CA LEU A 154 -10.39 12.03 23.27
C LEU A 154 -11.23 12.66 24.38
N LYS A 155 -11.97 13.71 24.06
CA LYS A 155 -12.87 14.38 25.02
C LYS A 155 -14.06 13.53 25.44
N ASP A 156 -14.46 12.58 24.60
CA ASP A 156 -15.59 11.68 24.84
C ASP A 156 -15.21 10.46 25.70
N ARG A 157 -13.92 10.31 26.05
CA ARG A 157 -13.45 9.15 26.81
C ARG A 157 -13.56 9.44 28.31
N PRO A 158 -14.34 8.65 29.08
CA PRO A 158 -14.42 8.83 30.54
C PRO A 158 -13.03 8.59 31.15
N GLY A 159 -12.50 9.57 31.91
CA GLY A 159 -11.27 9.44 32.70
C GLY A 159 -10.08 10.28 32.25
N VAL A 160 -10.24 11.28 31.37
CA VAL A 160 -9.16 12.20 30.98
C VAL A 160 -9.27 13.58 31.67
N ASP A 161 -10.29 13.79 32.51
CA ASP A 161 -10.40 14.95 33.37
C ASP A 161 -9.73 14.64 34.73
N GLY A 162 -8.47 14.93 34.80
CA GLY A 162 -7.67 14.83 36.02
C GLY A 162 -6.49 15.78 35.95
#